data_dad92c69879212c73c9957c9273d69bf
#
_entry.id   dad92c69879212c73c9957c9273d69bf
#
_cell.length_a   1.000
_cell.length_b   1.000
_cell.length_c   1.000
_cell.angle_alpha   90.00
_cell.angle_beta   90.00
_cell.angle_gamma   90.00
#
_symmetry.space_group_name_H-M   'P 1'
#
loop_
_entity.id
_entity.type
_entity.pdbx_description
1 polymer ?
#
loop_
_entity_poly.entity_id
_entity_poly.type
_entity_poly.pdbx_seq_one_letter_code
_entity_poly.pdbx_strand_id
1 'polypeptide(L)'
;MTKQEIQELKASLSIREVIGRYTKLNRVGRRWMGLCPFHGDRHPSLSVNEEKGSFVCYACGERGDVFAFVSKIENVGFVEAANKLSIDSGQLAIEGKDNKEARLLPERLAIKEKKENSDAEQLPVVNSQLSIENEAFLALLLPAGSGCSELTPTWLDFGVGQSPCLVPERWKAMRNRLVFPVRDEEGRLAGFAARRLSDEDRDKPKYVNSETGGLYRKSELLYGLYEAREAICREGSVFLVEGYKDVLAMHAAGFRHTVALCGTALCTGHIALLKRYTTSVRVMLDADKAGRKAADAVVPVLAGEGMEAVRIGLPEGDDSDLLFRRLGREAFAAYVREAVRQTRPSEEQVLLGRIRKGIGLLSGVAEAEKRERLLRVLEDCLTQLKGLSVGACRPATMDWRWI
;
A
#
# COMPACT_ATOMS: atom_id res chain seq x y z
N MET A 1 -4.53 29.40 18.63
CA MET A 1 -5.79 30.17 18.52
C MET A 1 -6.89 29.50 19.30
N THR A 2 -7.63 30.27 20.10
CA THR A 2 -8.81 29.80 20.84
C THR A 2 -10.03 29.66 19.92
N LYS A 3 -11.08 28.95 20.37
CA LYS A 3 -12.32 28.83 19.59
C LYS A 3 -12.96 30.20 19.29
N GLN A 4 -12.80 31.14 20.19
CA GLN A 4 -13.37 32.48 20.05
C GLN A 4 -12.60 33.31 19.01
N GLU A 5 -11.27 33.28 19.02
CA GLU A 5 -10.42 33.91 17.99
C GLU A 5 -10.69 33.38 16.57
N ILE A 6 -10.93 32.07 16.45
CA ILE A 6 -11.29 31.44 15.17
C ILE A 6 -12.65 31.93 14.68
N GLN A 7 -13.62 32.09 15.58
CA GLN A 7 -14.95 32.55 15.22
C GLN A 7 -14.97 34.03 14.83
N GLU A 8 -14.19 34.87 15.51
CA GLU A 8 -13.99 36.27 15.18
C GLU A 8 -13.29 36.45 13.83
N LEU A 9 -12.22 35.67 13.60
CA LEU A 9 -11.51 35.66 12.33
C LEU A 9 -12.43 35.21 11.16
N LYS A 10 -13.24 34.18 11.40
CA LYS A 10 -14.20 33.69 10.40
C LYS A 10 -15.25 34.75 10.04
N ALA A 11 -15.70 35.53 11.03
CA ALA A 11 -16.66 36.59 10.83
C ALA A 11 -16.07 37.79 10.08
N SER A 12 -14.77 38.05 10.18
CA SER A 12 -14.07 39.15 9.51
C SER A 12 -13.68 38.83 8.06
N LEU A 13 -13.70 37.56 7.64
CA LEU A 13 -13.23 37.11 6.33
C LEU A 13 -14.41 37.00 5.32
N SER A 14 -14.26 37.59 4.15
CA SER A 14 -15.14 37.30 3.01
C SER A 14 -14.69 36.05 2.28
N ILE A 15 -15.47 34.98 2.37
CA ILE A 15 -15.18 33.73 1.65
C ILE A 15 -15.09 33.93 0.14
N ARG A 16 -15.86 34.87 -0.40
CA ARG A 16 -15.84 35.26 -1.83
C ARG A 16 -14.49 35.84 -2.22
N GLU A 17 -13.95 36.77 -1.40
CA GLU A 17 -12.67 37.42 -1.69
C GLU A 17 -11.50 36.41 -1.59
N VAL A 18 -11.54 35.55 -0.58
CA VAL A 18 -10.52 34.51 -0.42
C VAL A 18 -10.53 33.52 -1.59
N ILE A 19 -11.71 32.99 -1.94
CA ILE A 19 -11.84 32.06 -3.07
C ILE A 19 -11.57 32.75 -4.42
N GLY A 20 -11.94 34.02 -4.53
CA GLY A 20 -11.70 34.84 -5.71
C GLY A 20 -10.23 35.02 -6.10
N ARG A 21 -9.27 34.78 -5.17
CA ARG A 21 -7.84 34.79 -5.45
C ARG A 21 -7.39 33.58 -6.25
N TYR A 22 -8.15 32.46 -6.16
CA TYR A 22 -7.79 31.16 -6.78
C TYR A 22 -8.62 30.84 -8.02
N THR A 23 -9.83 31.38 -8.13
CA THR A 23 -10.71 31.19 -9.30
C THR A 23 -11.61 32.36 -9.53
N LYS A 24 -11.94 32.65 -10.83
CA LYS A 24 -12.84 33.71 -11.20
C LYS A 24 -14.27 33.32 -10.80
N LEU A 25 -14.89 34.17 -9.96
CA LEU A 25 -16.25 34.00 -9.50
C LEU A 25 -17.20 34.99 -10.20
N ASN A 26 -18.29 34.47 -10.75
CA ASN A 26 -19.37 35.26 -11.38
C ASN A 26 -20.64 35.17 -10.53
N ARG A 27 -21.33 36.24 -10.34
CA ARG A 27 -22.57 36.28 -9.55
C ARG A 27 -23.72 35.60 -10.31
N VAL A 28 -24.39 34.66 -9.67
CA VAL A 28 -25.55 33.95 -10.17
C VAL A 28 -26.63 33.97 -9.09
N GLY A 29 -27.55 34.93 -9.19
CA GLY A 29 -28.57 35.16 -8.16
C GLY A 29 -27.97 35.58 -6.81
N ARG A 30 -28.23 34.79 -5.76
CA ARG A 30 -27.66 34.99 -4.39
C ARG A 30 -26.34 34.30 -4.16
N ARG A 31 -25.76 33.65 -5.16
CA ARG A 31 -24.52 32.86 -5.03
C ARG A 31 -23.47 33.33 -6.02
N TRP A 32 -22.25 32.92 -5.79
CA TRP A 32 -21.13 33.11 -6.71
C TRP A 32 -20.74 31.78 -7.31
N MET A 33 -20.58 31.71 -8.63
CA MET A 33 -20.22 30.47 -9.34
C MET A 33 -18.87 30.62 -10.03
N GLY A 34 -18.05 29.61 -10.02
CA GLY A 34 -16.76 29.57 -10.69
C GLY A 34 -16.31 28.16 -11.05
N LEU A 35 -15.16 28.04 -11.70
CA LEU A 35 -14.51 26.78 -11.93
C LEU A 35 -13.94 26.26 -10.61
N CYS A 36 -14.09 24.97 -10.34
CA CYS A 36 -13.55 24.38 -9.12
C CYS A 36 -12.04 24.15 -9.26
N PRO A 37 -11.22 24.66 -8.32
CA PRO A 37 -9.78 24.45 -8.39
C PRO A 37 -9.32 23.07 -7.88
N PHE A 38 -10.22 22.26 -7.31
CA PHE A 38 -9.90 20.95 -6.73
C PHE A 38 -9.97 19.80 -7.73
N HIS A 39 -10.45 20.03 -8.96
CA HIS A 39 -10.50 19.05 -10.04
C HIS A 39 -10.42 19.75 -11.40
N GLY A 40 -10.19 19.01 -12.46
CA GLY A 40 -10.15 19.51 -13.83
C GLY A 40 -11.54 19.94 -14.32
N ASP A 41 -12.00 21.15 -13.93
CA ASP A 41 -13.34 21.66 -14.21
C ASP A 41 -13.39 22.39 -15.56
N ARG A 42 -14.39 22.09 -16.38
CA ARG A 42 -14.62 22.75 -17.67
C ARG A 42 -15.88 23.67 -17.67
N HIS A 43 -16.73 23.49 -16.66
CA HIS A 43 -17.96 24.24 -16.48
C HIS A 43 -18.09 24.72 -15.04
N PRO A 44 -18.55 25.93 -14.74
CA PRO A 44 -18.66 26.45 -13.38
C PRO A 44 -19.49 25.54 -12.47
N SER A 45 -18.83 24.77 -11.62
CA SER A 45 -19.43 23.83 -10.68
C SER A 45 -19.24 24.22 -9.22
N LEU A 46 -18.32 25.14 -8.94
CA LEU A 46 -18.09 25.68 -7.59
C LEU A 46 -19.11 26.76 -7.27
N SER A 47 -19.90 26.56 -6.23
CA SER A 47 -20.90 27.52 -5.71
C SER A 47 -20.45 28.06 -4.37
N VAL A 48 -20.32 29.37 -4.24
CA VAL A 48 -19.95 30.06 -3.01
C VAL A 48 -21.15 30.84 -2.49
N ASN A 49 -21.49 30.62 -1.22
CA ASN A 49 -22.53 31.37 -0.50
C ASN A 49 -21.85 32.28 0.52
N GLU A 50 -21.87 33.59 0.23
CA GLU A 50 -21.21 34.60 1.07
C GLU A 50 -21.97 34.80 2.40
N GLU A 51 -23.30 34.75 2.40
CA GLU A 51 -24.14 34.92 3.60
C GLU A 51 -23.90 33.79 4.62
N LYS A 52 -23.66 32.54 4.12
CA LYS A 52 -23.40 31.39 4.96
C LYS A 52 -21.92 31.14 5.21
N GLY A 53 -21.02 31.90 4.60
CA GLY A 53 -19.57 31.69 4.68
C GLY A 53 -19.13 30.29 4.22
N SER A 54 -19.77 29.73 3.18
CA SER A 54 -19.55 28.35 2.76
C SER A 54 -19.48 28.19 1.24
N PHE A 55 -18.75 27.16 0.80
CA PHE A 55 -18.72 26.76 -0.60
C PHE A 55 -19.13 25.30 -0.77
N VAL A 56 -19.56 24.94 -1.98
CA VAL A 56 -19.80 23.56 -2.42
C VAL A 56 -19.50 23.44 -3.91
N CYS A 57 -18.77 22.42 -4.30
CA CYS A 57 -18.63 22.01 -5.69
C CYS A 57 -19.63 20.89 -6.01
N TYR A 58 -20.49 21.11 -6.98
CA TYR A 58 -21.49 20.12 -7.37
C TYR A 58 -20.94 18.98 -8.24
N ALA A 59 -19.72 19.12 -8.77
CA ALA A 59 -19.09 18.08 -9.59
C ALA A 59 -18.24 17.11 -8.76
N CYS A 60 -17.36 17.62 -7.88
CA CYS A 60 -16.49 16.75 -7.07
C CYS A 60 -16.97 16.56 -5.62
N GLY A 61 -18.06 17.25 -5.21
CA GLY A 61 -18.62 17.11 -3.86
C GLY A 61 -17.89 17.90 -2.77
N GLU A 62 -16.79 18.60 -3.10
CA GLU A 62 -16.02 19.38 -2.15
C GLU A 62 -16.84 20.52 -1.57
N ARG A 63 -16.78 20.67 -0.24
CA ARG A 63 -17.55 21.66 0.51
C ARG A 63 -16.86 22.04 1.81
N GLY A 64 -17.12 23.24 2.28
CA GLY A 64 -16.57 23.72 3.55
C GLY A 64 -16.74 25.21 3.74
N ASP A 65 -15.99 25.76 4.68
CA ASP A 65 -15.83 27.18 4.93
C ASP A 65 -14.52 27.71 4.35
N VAL A 66 -14.20 28.97 4.67
CA VAL A 66 -12.98 29.62 4.19
C VAL A 66 -11.70 28.92 4.62
N PHE A 67 -11.66 28.40 5.83
CA PHE A 67 -10.48 27.68 6.35
C PHE A 67 -10.29 26.33 5.65
N ALA A 68 -11.39 25.59 5.47
CA ALA A 68 -11.39 24.33 4.73
C ALA A 68 -10.96 24.52 3.27
N PHE A 69 -11.36 25.64 2.64
CA PHE A 69 -10.95 25.97 1.28
C PHE A 69 -9.45 26.22 1.20
N VAL A 70 -8.92 27.13 2.05
CA VAL A 70 -7.49 27.48 2.04
C VAL A 70 -6.62 26.29 2.47
N SER A 71 -7.04 25.56 3.50
CA SER A 71 -6.36 24.35 3.94
C SER A 71 -6.19 23.36 2.79
N LYS A 72 -7.23 23.20 1.95
CA LYS A 72 -7.21 22.23 0.85
C LYS A 72 -6.47 22.73 -0.38
N ILE A 73 -6.65 23.99 -0.77
CA ILE A 73 -6.03 24.53 -1.98
C ILE A 73 -4.52 24.74 -1.81
N GLU A 74 -4.09 25.10 -0.61
CA GLU A 74 -2.69 25.29 -0.27
C GLU A 74 -2.04 24.07 0.37
N ASN A 75 -2.84 23.01 0.56
CA ASN A 75 -2.41 21.74 1.17
C ASN A 75 -1.75 21.94 2.55
N VAL A 76 -2.35 22.80 3.39
CA VAL A 76 -1.87 23.12 4.74
C VAL A 76 -2.87 22.70 5.80
N GLY A 77 -2.40 22.53 7.05
CA GLY A 77 -3.25 22.22 8.19
C GLY A 77 -4.19 23.38 8.55
N PHE A 78 -5.28 23.08 9.27
CA PHE A 78 -6.28 24.10 9.69
C PHE A 78 -5.65 25.28 10.43
N VAL A 79 -4.72 25.03 11.35
CA VAL A 79 -4.04 26.08 12.15
C VAL A 79 -3.21 26.98 11.25
N GLU A 80 -2.51 26.40 10.29
CA GLU A 80 -1.69 27.15 9.34
C GLU A 80 -2.55 27.95 8.37
N ALA A 81 -3.64 27.41 7.87
CA ALA A 81 -4.62 28.13 7.05
C ALA A 81 -5.23 29.32 7.81
N ALA A 82 -5.55 29.11 9.10
CA ALA A 82 -6.07 30.17 9.96
C ALA A 82 -5.02 31.28 10.21
N ASN A 83 -3.77 30.91 10.45
CA ASN A 83 -2.66 31.86 10.63
C ASN A 83 -2.39 32.68 9.35
N LYS A 84 -2.38 32.06 8.18
CA LYS A 84 -2.25 32.75 6.88
C LYS A 84 -3.37 33.77 6.66
N LEU A 85 -4.60 33.35 6.92
CA LEU A 85 -5.77 34.22 6.77
C LEU A 85 -5.79 35.35 7.81
N SER A 86 -5.25 35.16 9.01
CA SER A 86 -5.12 36.21 10.02
C SER A 86 -4.05 37.25 9.66
N ILE A 87 -2.97 36.86 9.04
CA ILE A 87 -1.92 37.77 8.52
C ILE A 87 -2.49 38.59 7.36
N ASP A 88 -3.21 37.96 6.43
CA ASP A 88 -3.84 38.61 5.28
C ASP A 88 -4.95 39.59 5.67
N SER A 89 -5.63 39.37 6.80
CA SER A 89 -6.68 40.25 7.31
C SER A 89 -6.17 41.43 8.14
N GLY A 90 -4.88 41.53 8.37
CA GLY A 90 -4.28 42.66 9.13
C GLY A 90 -4.56 42.65 10.64
N GLN A 91 -5.09 41.53 11.18
CA GLN A 91 -5.45 41.42 12.60
C GLN A 91 -4.32 40.98 13.56
N LEU A 92 -3.12 40.69 13.06
CA LEU A 92 -1.93 40.38 13.88
C LEU A 92 -0.76 41.30 13.52
N ALA A 93 -0.86 42.57 13.91
CA ALA A 93 0.27 43.43 14.10
C ALA A 93 0.47 43.67 15.62
N ILE A 94 1.07 42.71 16.33
CA ILE A 94 1.67 42.96 17.65
C ILE A 94 2.96 42.12 17.76
N GLU A 95 4.06 42.91 17.76
CA GLU A 95 5.39 42.74 18.34
C GLU A 95 6.32 41.63 17.85
N GLY A 96 7.39 42.15 17.19
CA GLY A 96 8.63 41.43 16.95
C GLY A 96 9.52 42.08 15.91
N LYS A 97 10.06 43.24 16.24
CA LYS A 97 11.24 43.99 15.68
C LYS A 97 12.00 43.40 14.50
N ASP A 98 12.15 44.32 13.52
CA ASP A 98 13.30 44.56 12.63
C ASP A 98 13.67 43.47 11.58
N ASN A 99 13.29 43.68 10.34
CA ASN A 99 14.27 44.01 9.31
C ASN A 99 13.64 44.70 8.09
N LYS A 100 14.16 45.88 7.79
CA LYS A 100 13.96 46.61 6.56
C LYS A 100 14.89 46.05 5.49
N GLU A 101 14.40 46.11 4.28
CA GLU A 101 15.00 45.94 2.95
C GLU A 101 14.40 44.73 2.22
N ALA A 102 13.71 44.86 1.16
CA ALA A 102 13.97 45.51 -0.08
C ALA A 102 12.72 45.67 -0.96
N ARG A 103 12.47 46.88 -1.39
CA ARG A 103 11.76 47.21 -2.62
C ARG A 103 12.73 47.02 -3.78
N LEU A 104 12.30 46.37 -4.88
CA LEU A 104 12.34 46.86 -6.26
C LEU A 104 12.24 45.71 -7.23
N LEU A 105 11.16 45.73 -8.01
CA LEU A 105 11.02 45.08 -9.32
C LEU A 105 11.97 45.75 -10.33
N PRO A 106 12.37 45.11 -11.42
CA PRO A 106 11.66 45.31 -12.65
C PRO A 106 11.43 44.07 -13.53
N GLU A 107 10.48 44.33 -14.44
CA GLU A 107 9.94 43.47 -15.48
C GLU A 107 10.90 42.93 -16.53
N ARG A 108 10.42 41.87 -17.18
CA ARG A 108 10.67 41.35 -18.53
C ARG A 108 11.97 40.58 -18.78
N LEU A 109 11.75 39.27 -19.00
CA LEU A 109 12.17 38.63 -20.26
C LEU A 109 11.49 37.24 -20.37
N ALA A 110 10.72 37.10 -21.42
CA ALA A 110 10.12 35.84 -21.83
C ALA A 110 11.20 34.93 -22.41
N ILE A 111 11.40 33.78 -21.82
CA ILE A 111 12.06 32.66 -22.48
C ILE A 111 11.18 31.42 -22.29
N LYS A 112 10.79 30.84 -23.42
CA LYS A 112 10.18 29.53 -23.53
C LYS A 112 11.15 28.50 -22.96
N GLU A 113 10.82 27.87 -21.85
CA GLU A 113 11.47 26.64 -21.43
C GLU A 113 10.46 25.52 -21.17
N LYS A 114 10.86 24.37 -21.63
CA LYS A 114 10.16 23.10 -21.63
C LYS A 114 9.70 22.72 -20.21
N LYS A 115 8.48 22.23 -20.11
CA LYS A 115 8.02 21.46 -18.94
C LYS A 115 8.93 20.26 -18.73
N GLU A 116 9.74 20.33 -17.71
CA GLU A 116 10.35 19.16 -17.06
C GLU A 116 10.13 19.28 -15.55
N ASN A 117 9.36 18.34 -15.05
CA ASN A 117 9.27 17.83 -13.68
C ASN A 117 9.45 18.80 -12.49
N SER A 118 8.34 19.44 -12.08
CA SER A 118 8.25 20.11 -10.77
C SER A 118 7.74 19.21 -9.61
N ASP A 119 7.56 17.90 -9.86
CA ASP A 119 6.98 17.00 -8.85
C ASP A 119 8.00 16.38 -7.88
N ALA A 120 9.30 16.57 -8.11
CA ALA A 120 10.34 15.89 -7.32
C ALA A 120 10.71 16.58 -6.00
N GLU A 121 10.50 17.88 -5.84
CA GLU A 121 10.90 18.60 -4.63
C GLU A 121 9.83 18.70 -3.53
N GLN A 122 8.55 18.54 -3.86
CA GLN A 122 7.46 18.59 -2.87
C GLN A 122 7.16 17.23 -2.22
N LEU A 123 7.51 16.12 -2.85
CA LEU A 123 7.29 14.76 -2.36
C LEU A 123 7.95 14.45 -1.00
N PRO A 124 9.18 14.87 -0.69
CA PRO A 124 9.82 14.56 0.59
C PRO A 124 9.13 15.22 1.80
N VAL A 125 8.63 16.45 1.66
CA VAL A 125 7.98 17.18 2.75
C VAL A 125 6.59 16.62 3.05
N VAL A 126 5.80 16.33 2.03
CA VAL A 126 4.48 15.71 2.17
C VAL A 126 4.60 14.31 2.79
N ASN A 127 5.59 13.53 2.36
CA ASN A 127 5.82 12.19 2.90
C ASN A 127 6.27 12.23 4.37
N SER A 128 7.07 13.23 4.78
CA SER A 128 7.48 13.38 6.17
C SER A 128 6.30 13.75 7.08
N GLN A 129 5.41 14.63 6.64
CA GLN A 129 4.21 14.99 7.39
C GLN A 129 3.26 13.77 7.53
N LEU A 130 3.05 13.03 6.45
CA LEU A 130 2.24 11.81 6.45
C LEU A 130 2.82 10.75 7.39
N SER A 131 4.13 10.60 7.44
CA SER A 131 4.82 9.69 8.36
C SER A 131 4.56 10.06 9.81
N ILE A 132 4.67 11.35 10.18
CA ILE A 132 4.40 11.85 11.54
C ILE A 132 2.93 11.61 11.93
N GLU A 133 1.98 11.89 11.04
CA GLU A 133 0.55 11.65 11.29
C GLU A 133 0.24 10.17 11.44
N ASN A 134 0.87 9.31 10.65
CA ASN A 134 0.73 7.87 10.77
C ASN A 134 1.24 7.37 12.13
N GLU A 135 2.44 7.80 12.55
CA GLU A 135 2.99 7.41 13.86
C GLU A 135 2.12 7.92 15.02
N ALA A 136 1.60 9.14 14.92
CA ALA A 136 0.66 9.67 15.92
C ALA A 136 -0.64 8.86 15.99
N PHE A 137 -1.16 8.39 14.87
CA PHE A 137 -2.35 7.52 14.86
C PHE A 137 -2.04 6.12 15.39
N LEU A 138 -0.89 5.55 15.05
CA LEU A 138 -0.42 4.28 15.60
C LEU A 138 -0.38 4.30 17.13
N ALA A 139 0.11 5.41 17.71
CA ALA A 139 0.18 5.59 19.16
C ALA A 139 -1.19 5.66 19.87
N LEU A 140 -2.27 5.92 19.13
CA LEU A 140 -3.63 5.93 19.67
C LEU A 140 -4.27 4.53 19.73
N LEU A 141 -3.67 3.53 19.07
CA LEU A 141 -4.25 2.21 19.03
C LEU A 141 -4.17 1.51 20.39
N LEU A 142 -5.29 0.99 20.83
CA LEU A 142 -5.35 0.16 22.03
C LEU A 142 -4.94 -1.27 21.69
N PRO A 143 -4.24 -1.98 22.61
CA PRO A 143 -3.92 -3.37 22.41
C PRO A 143 -5.17 -4.19 22.08
N ALA A 144 -5.18 -4.88 20.96
CA ALA A 144 -6.30 -5.70 20.56
C ALA A 144 -6.05 -7.16 20.95
N GLY A 145 -6.95 -7.73 21.71
CA GLY A 145 -6.99 -9.17 21.90
C GLY A 145 -7.42 -9.86 20.61
N SER A 146 -6.69 -10.90 20.20
CA SER A 146 -7.03 -11.67 19.00
C SER A 146 -8.25 -12.58 19.20
N GLY A 147 -8.68 -12.78 20.44
CA GLY A 147 -9.59 -13.88 20.80
C GLY A 147 -8.94 -15.27 20.71
N CYS A 148 -7.63 -15.32 20.42
CA CYS A 148 -6.81 -16.52 20.37
C CYS A 148 -5.44 -16.18 20.95
N SER A 149 -5.08 -16.81 22.06
CA SER A 149 -3.82 -16.56 22.80
C SER A 149 -2.59 -16.77 21.95
N GLU A 150 -2.62 -17.70 21.00
CA GLU A 150 -1.52 -18.04 20.12
C GLU A 150 -1.23 -16.96 19.05
N LEU A 151 -2.25 -16.17 18.70
CA LEU A 151 -2.11 -15.06 17.74
C LEU A 151 -1.68 -13.75 18.41
N THR A 152 -1.94 -13.58 19.69
CA THR A 152 -1.74 -12.29 20.40
C THR A 152 -0.30 -11.77 20.31
N PRO A 153 0.76 -12.57 20.52
CA PRO A 153 2.14 -12.09 20.39
C PRO A 153 2.44 -11.57 18.98
N THR A 154 2.01 -12.29 17.95
CA THR A 154 2.19 -11.88 16.54
C THR A 154 1.45 -10.59 16.22
N TRP A 155 0.26 -10.39 16.77
CA TRP A 155 -0.49 -9.14 16.60
C TRP A 155 0.24 -7.94 17.19
N LEU A 156 0.86 -8.12 18.37
CA LEU A 156 1.68 -7.08 19.00
C LEU A 156 2.94 -6.77 18.19
N ASP A 157 3.62 -7.81 17.67
CA ASP A 157 4.81 -7.65 16.83
C ASP A 157 4.51 -6.83 15.57
N PHE A 158 3.29 -6.97 15.01
CA PHE A 158 2.82 -6.21 13.84
C PHE A 158 2.20 -4.84 14.20
N GLY A 159 2.11 -4.52 15.49
CA GLY A 159 1.48 -3.29 15.98
C GLY A 159 -0.03 -3.24 15.75
N VAL A 160 -0.69 -4.40 15.61
CA VAL A 160 -2.14 -4.47 15.41
C VAL A 160 -2.85 -4.04 16.68
N GLY A 161 -3.80 -3.11 16.53
CA GLY A 161 -4.55 -2.57 17.65
C GLY A 161 -5.97 -2.18 17.30
N GLN A 162 -6.76 -1.83 18.29
CA GLN A 162 -8.09 -1.32 18.09
C GLN A 162 -8.07 0.21 18.16
N SER A 163 -8.62 0.86 17.14
CA SER A 163 -8.78 2.31 17.16
C SER A 163 -9.89 2.75 18.13
N PRO A 164 -9.67 3.85 18.87
CA PRO A 164 -10.69 4.39 19.78
C PRO A 164 -11.89 4.97 19.03
N CYS A 165 -12.93 5.32 19.77
CA CYS A 165 -14.12 6.02 19.22
C CYS A 165 -13.81 7.47 18.82
N LEU A 166 -12.80 8.10 19.40
CA LEU A 166 -12.31 9.44 19.08
C LEU A 166 -10.98 9.32 18.39
N VAL A 167 -10.93 9.64 17.10
CA VAL A 167 -9.72 9.69 16.27
C VAL A 167 -9.71 11.00 15.48
N PRO A 168 -8.53 11.48 15.03
CA PRO A 168 -8.44 12.63 14.15
C PRO A 168 -9.33 12.45 12.90
N GLU A 169 -9.85 13.54 12.35
CA GLU A 169 -10.83 13.52 11.23
C GLU A 169 -10.32 12.70 10.03
N ARG A 170 -9.02 12.81 9.73
CA ARG A 170 -8.37 12.02 8.68
C ARG A 170 -8.61 10.51 8.84
N TRP A 171 -8.65 10.00 10.07
CA TRP A 171 -8.79 8.59 10.39
C TRP A 171 -10.23 8.18 10.75
N LYS A 172 -11.20 9.04 10.51
CA LYS A 172 -12.62 8.84 10.84
C LYS A 172 -13.19 7.51 10.32
N ALA A 173 -12.79 7.10 9.11
CA ALA A 173 -13.22 5.83 8.53
C ALA A 173 -12.69 4.60 9.29
N MET A 174 -11.62 4.78 10.07
CA MET A 174 -10.98 3.71 10.86
C MET A 174 -11.46 3.66 12.32
N ARG A 175 -12.38 4.50 12.72
CA ARG A 175 -12.96 4.60 14.07
C ARG A 175 -13.61 3.30 14.51
N ASN A 176 -13.36 2.86 15.76
CA ASN A 176 -13.89 1.62 16.32
C ASN A 176 -13.64 0.39 15.44
N ARG A 177 -12.42 0.27 14.90
CA ARG A 177 -12.03 -0.85 14.05
C ARG A 177 -10.75 -1.51 14.55
N LEU A 178 -10.56 -2.75 14.15
CA LEU A 178 -9.28 -3.42 14.26
C LEU A 178 -8.36 -2.89 13.16
N VAL A 179 -7.23 -2.32 13.53
CA VAL A 179 -6.30 -1.62 12.64
C VAL A 179 -5.03 -2.42 12.46
N PHE A 180 -4.62 -2.56 11.21
CA PHE A 180 -3.40 -3.23 10.76
C PHE A 180 -2.46 -2.17 10.19
N PRO A 181 -1.35 -1.85 10.87
CA PRO A 181 -0.32 -0.98 10.31
C PRO A 181 0.32 -1.62 9.08
N VAL A 182 0.45 -0.86 8.00
CA VAL A 182 1.08 -1.31 6.75
C VAL A 182 2.42 -0.61 6.61
N ARG A 183 3.49 -1.38 6.58
CA ARG A 183 4.86 -0.89 6.43
C ARG A 183 5.38 -1.14 5.02
N ASP A 184 6.27 -0.27 4.57
CA ASP A 184 7.04 -0.51 3.35
C ASP A 184 8.20 -1.48 3.61
N GLU A 185 9.01 -1.75 2.60
CA GLU A 185 10.14 -2.70 2.71
C GLU A 185 11.26 -2.22 3.67
N GLU A 186 11.36 -0.92 3.92
CA GLU A 186 12.30 -0.32 4.89
C GLU A 186 11.74 -0.27 6.32
N GLY A 187 10.47 -0.62 6.52
CA GLY A 187 9.79 -0.62 7.82
C GLY A 187 9.13 0.70 8.17
N ARG A 188 9.13 1.70 7.28
CA ARG A 188 8.44 2.96 7.47
C ARG A 188 6.93 2.73 7.38
N LEU A 189 6.19 3.38 8.25
CA LEU A 189 4.73 3.25 8.29
C LEU A 189 4.08 3.96 7.10
N ALA A 190 3.71 3.19 6.08
CA ALA A 190 3.09 3.71 4.87
C ALA A 190 1.62 4.10 5.08
N GLY A 191 0.89 3.37 5.92
CA GLY A 191 -0.51 3.62 6.21
C GLY A 191 -1.16 2.49 7.00
N PHE A 192 -2.47 2.34 6.85
CA PHE A 192 -3.26 1.40 7.63
C PHE A 192 -4.34 0.72 6.80
N ALA A 193 -4.67 -0.49 7.22
CA ALA A 193 -5.95 -1.13 6.91
C ALA A 193 -6.76 -1.28 8.19
N ALA A 194 -8.07 -1.21 8.11
CA ALA A 194 -8.92 -1.37 9.29
C ALA A 194 -10.15 -2.21 8.99
N ARG A 195 -10.36 -3.26 9.80
CA ARG A 195 -11.50 -4.16 9.72
C ARG A 195 -12.54 -3.81 10.77
N ARG A 196 -13.83 -3.84 10.41
CA ARG A 196 -14.90 -3.72 11.41
C ARG A 196 -14.81 -4.84 12.43
N LEU A 197 -15.19 -4.55 13.69
CA LEU A 197 -15.09 -5.49 14.82
C LEU A 197 -16.18 -6.57 14.77
N SER A 198 -17.38 -6.23 14.30
CA SER A 198 -18.49 -7.16 14.15
C SER A 198 -18.87 -7.35 12.69
N ASP A 199 -19.16 -8.59 12.28
CA ASP A 199 -19.68 -8.90 10.96
C ASP A 199 -21.20 -8.66 10.83
N GLU A 200 -21.89 -8.31 11.94
CA GLU A 200 -23.29 -7.92 11.97
C GLU A 200 -23.54 -6.50 11.46
N ASP A 201 -22.56 -5.59 11.59
CA ASP A 201 -22.62 -4.20 11.07
C ASP A 201 -22.38 -4.17 9.55
N ARG A 202 -23.36 -4.71 8.79
CA ARG A 202 -23.26 -4.85 7.33
C ARG A 202 -23.38 -3.54 6.57
N ASP A 203 -23.86 -2.47 7.22
CA ASP A 203 -24.00 -1.14 6.61
C ASP A 203 -22.64 -0.46 6.37
N LYS A 204 -21.59 -0.95 7.01
CA LYS A 204 -20.24 -0.46 6.86
C LYS A 204 -19.34 -1.44 6.10
N PRO A 205 -18.41 -0.96 5.28
CA PRO A 205 -17.43 -1.83 4.60
C PRO A 205 -16.69 -2.73 5.59
N LYS A 206 -16.50 -4.01 5.24
CA LYS A 206 -15.73 -4.96 6.07
C LYS A 206 -14.32 -4.45 6.33
N TYR A 207 -13.65 -3.91 5.29
CA TYR A 207 -12.34 -3.28 5.36
C TYR A 207 -12.38 -1.86 4.82
N VAL A 208 -11.59 -0.98 5.41
CA VAL A 208 -11.21 0.33 4.89
C VAL A 208 -9.69 0.43 4.93
N ASN A 209 -9.11 1.17 3.98
CA ASN A 209 -7.66 1.35 3.90
C ASN A 209 -7.35 2.85 3.90
N SER A 210 -6.10 3.20 4.19
CA SER A 210 -5.57 4.54 3.93
C SER A 210 -5.83 4.95 2.47
N GLU A 211 -5.99 6.23 2.25
CA GLU A 211 -6.16 6.79 0.90
C GLU A 211 -4.91 6.47 0.06
N THR A 212 -5.16 6.10 -1.20
CA THR A 212 -4.07 5.82 -2.15
C THR A 212 -3.37 7.13 -2.53
N GLY A 213 -2.08 7.20 -2.35
CA GLY A 213 -1.25 8.38 -2.64
C GLY A 213 -0.11 8.53 -1.63
N GLY A 214 0.84 9.39 -1.90
CA GLY A 214 1.99 9.60 -1.03
C GLY A 214 2.71 8.30 -0.69
N LEU A 215 2.69 7.93 0.60
CA LEU A 215 3.33 6.72 1.11
C LEU A 215 2.53 5.43 0.86
N TYR A 216 1.19 5.51 0.74
CA TYR A 216 0.32 4.34 0.63
C TYR A 216 -0.05 4.03 -0.81
N ARG A 217 0.78 3.26 -1.50
CA ARG A 217 0.55 2.78 -2.87
C ARG A 217 0.37 1.27 -2.86
N LYS A 218 -0.88 0.81 -2.93
CA LYS A 218 -1.21 -0.62 -2.83
C LYS A 218 -0.49 -1.50 -3.84
N SER A 219 -0.17 -0.98 -5.02
CA SER A 219 0.57 -1.70 -6.07
C SER A 219 2.05 -1.91 -5.75
N GLU A 220 2.57 -1.20 -4.76
CA GLU A 220 3.98 -1.20 -4.34
C GLU A 220 4.16 -1.67 -2.89
N LEU A 221 3.10 -2.18 -2.25
CA LEU A 221 3.10 -2.61 -0.87
C LEU A 221 2.62 -4.05 -0.74
N LEU A 222 3.37 -4.86 0.00
CA LEU A 222 2.97 -6.19 0.44
C LEU A 222 2.90 -6.19 1.97
N TYR A 223 1.74 -6.49 2.52
CA TYR A 223 1.59 -6.55 3.97
C TYR A 223 2.47 -7.63 4.59
N GLY A 224 3.22 -7.27 5.62
CA GLY A 224 4.12 -8.16 6.31
C GLY A 224 5.48 -8.34 5.62
N LEU A 225 5.79 -7.62 4.52
CA LEU A 225 7.06 -7.79 3.82
C LEU A 225 8.26 -7.38 4.69
N TYR A 226 8.15 -6.26 5.41
CA TYR A 226 9.20 -5.82 6.32
C TYR A 226 9.51 -6.87 7.39
N GLU A 227 8.49 -7.44 8.00
CA GLU A 227 8.59 -8.47 9.03
C GLU A 227 9.08 -9.81 8.47
N ALA A 228 8.77 -10.09 7.19
CA ALA A 228 9.06 -11.36 6.53
C ALA A 228 10.42 -11.42 5.81
N ARG A 229 11.02 -10.28 5.45
CA ARG A 229 12.17 -10.19 4.53
C ARG A 229 13.35 -11.09 4.89
N GLU A 230 13.74 -11.14 6.16
CA GLU A 230 14.84 -11.99 6.62
C GLU A 230 14.49 -13.47 6.53
N ALA A 231 13.24 -13.80 6.87
CA ALA A 231 12.75 -15.17 6.77
C ALA A 231 12.62 -15.60 5.30
N ILE A 232 12.21 -14.72 4.40
CA ILE A 232 12.14 -15.01 2.96
C ILE A 232 13.54 -15.31 2.41
N CYS A 233 14.54 -14.48 2.74
CA CYS A 233 15.92 -14.72 2.32
C CYS A 233 16.48 -16.05 2.87
N ARG A 234 16.20 -16.38 4.14
CA ARG A 234 16.66 -17.62 4.78
C ARG A 234 16.01 -18.87 4.19
N GLU A 235 14.68 -18.82 3.99
CA GLU A 235 13.90 -19.96 3.46
C GLU A 235 13.97 -20.07 1.93
N GLY A 236 14.47 -19.02 1.24
CA GLY A 236 14.55 -18.96 -0.22
C GLY A 236 13.18 -18.97 -0.93
N SER A 237 12.10 -18.76 -0.19
CA SER A 237 10.73 -18.79 -0.73
C SER A 237 9.81 -17.90 0.10
N VAL A 238 8.67 -17.50 -0.51
CA VAL A 238 7.64 -16.69 0.16
C VAL A 238 6.27 -17.34 0.03
N PHE A 239 5.47 -17.30 1.09
CA PHE A 239 4.04 -17.55 1.01
C PHE A 239 3.31 -16.25 0.64
N LEU A 240 2.49 -16.31 -0.37
CA LEU A 240 1.60 -15.23 -0.78
C LEU A 240 0.17 -15.60 -0.40
N VAL A 241 -0.39 -14.88 0.57
CA VAL A 241 -1.76 -15.05 1.07
C VAL A 241 -2.64 -13.87 0.67
N GLU A 242 -3.94 -13.93 0.95
CA GLU A 242 -4.88 -12.90 0.51
C GLU A 242 -4.94 -11.71 1.47
N GLY A 243 -5.08 -11.95 2.76
CA GLY A 243 -5.45 -10.95 3.75
C GLY A 243 -4.47 -10.75 4.89
N TYR A 244 -4.73 -9.68 5.65
CA TYR A 244 -3.93 -9.25 6.80
C TYR A 244 -3.90 -10.33 7.90
N LYS A 245 -5.04 -10.93 8.21
CA LYS A 245 -5.20 -11.93 9.27
C LYS A 245 -4.51 -13.25 8.90
N ASP A 246 -4.48 -13.58 7.61
CA ASP A 246 -3.79 -14.77 7.10
C ASP A 246 -2.29 -14.68 7.33
N VAL A 247 -1.68 -13.49 7.09
CA VAL A 247 -0.27 -13.24 7.42
C VAL A 247 -0.02 -13.48 8.90
N LEU A 248 -0.87 -12.94 9.78
CA LEU A 248 -0.70 -13.08 11.22
C LEU A 248 -0.82 -14.54 11.68
N ALA A 249 -1.77 -15.30 11.13
CA ALA A 249 -1.94 -16.73 11.41
C ALA A 249 -0.72 -17.54 10.94
N MET A 250 -0.23 -17.28 9.74
CA MET A 250 0.96 -17.92 9.19
C MET A 250 2.22 -17.63 10.02
N HIS A 251 2.44 -16.35 10.39
CA HIS A 251 3.55 -15.96 11.24
C HIS A 251 3.45 -16.60 12.63
N ALA A 252 2.27 -16.63 13.24
CA ALA A 252 2.04 -17.31 14.52
C ALA A 252 2.32 -18.81 14.46
N ALA A 253 2.03 -19.45 13.31
CA ALA A 253 2.34 -20.84 13.07
C ALA A 253 3.84 -21.12 12.76
N GLY A 254 4.66 -20.06 12.67
CA GLY A 254 6.10 -20.16 12.40
C GLY A 254 6.49 -19.96 10.93
N PHE A 255 5.54 -19.74 10.01
CA PHE A 255 5.82 -19.44 8.60
C PHE A 255 6.03 -17.93 8.41
N ARG A 256 7.14 -17.42 8.99
CA ARG A 256 7.45 -15.98 9.00
C ARG A 256 7.76 -15.39 7.61
N HIS A 257 8.00 -16.21 6.61
CA HIS A 257 8.19 -15.82 5.21
C HIS A 257 6.86 -15.70 4.45
N THR A 258 5.87 -15.02 5.06
CA THR A 258 4.51 -14.85 4.51
C THR A 258 4.18 -13.38 4.35
N VAL A 259 3.59 -13.03 3.20
CA VAL A 259 3.11 -11.68 2.85
C VAL A 259 1.73 -11.73 2.22
N ALA A 260 1.01 -10.60 2.23
CA ALA A 260 -0.31 -10.48 1.57
C ALA A 260 -0.40 -9.28 0.62
N LEU A 261 -1.40 -9.37 -0.30
CA LEU A 261 -1.63 -8.43 -1.41
C LEU A 261 -2.36 -7.13 -1.03
N CYS A 262 -2.51 -6.78 0.25
CA CYS A 262 -3.18 -5.55 0.72
C CYS A 262 -4.60 -5.31 0.13
N GLY A 263 -5.32 -6.38 -0.26
CA GLY A 263 -6.67 -6.31 -0.83
C GLY A 263 -6.70 -5.82 -2.29
N THR A 264 -5.64 -6.07 -3.05
CA THR A 264 -5.56 -5.82 -4.50
C THR A 264 -5.18 -7.10 -5.25
N ALA A 265 -5.40 -7.13 -6.56
CA ALA A 265 -4.85 -8.17 -7.40
C ALA A 265 -3.31 -8.06 -7.48
N LEU A 266 -2.63 -9.18 -7.73
CA LEU A 266 -1.20 -9.17 -8.00
C LEU A 266 -0.89 -8.27 -9.20
N CYS A 267 0.08 -7.37 -9.04
CA CYS A 267 0.55 -6.46 -10.08
C CYS A 267 2.07 -6.50 -10.24
N THR A 268 2.58 -5.83 -11.28
CA THR A 268 4.02 -5.79 -11.60
C THR A 268 4.87 -5.22 -10.48
N GLY A 269 4.36 -4.25 -9.71
CA GLY A 269 5.06 -3.69 -8.53
C GLY A 269 5.26 -4.74 -7.44
N HIS A 270 4.25 -5.55 -7.12
CA HIS A 270 4.39 -6.65 -6.18
C HIS A 270 5.41 -7.70 -6.63
N ILE A 271 5.40 -8.04 -7.93
CA ILE A 271 6.35 -8.99 -8.52
C ILE A 271 7.79 -8.44 -8.43
N ALA A 272 7.98 -7.16 -8.73
CA ALA A 272 9.27 -6.50 -8.64
C ALA A 272 9.81 -6.48 -7.19
N LEU A 273 8.92 -6.26 -6.20
CA LEU A 273 9.27 -6.36 -4.78
C LEU A 273 9.70 -7.78 -4.41
N LEU A 274 8.91 -8.79 -4.75
CA LEU A 274 9.21 -10.19 -4.42
C LEU A 274 10.53 -10.65 -5.03
N LYS A 275 10.80 -10.29 -6.29
CA LYS A 275 12.04 -10.65 -7.00
C LYS A 275 13.32 -10.16 -6.31
N ARG A 276 13.25 -9.13 -5.49
CA ARG A 276 14.40 -8.66 -4.69
C ARG A 276 14.84 -9.66 -3.61
N TYR A 277 13.91 -10.50 -3.16
CA TYR A 277 14.11 -11.40 -2.02
C TYR A 277 14.11 -12.86 -2.43
N THR A 278 13.27 -13.26 -3.37
CA THR A 278 13.14 -14.66 -3.83
C THR A 278 12.49 -14.75 -5.20
N THR A 279 12.76 -15.86 -5.88
CA THR A 279 12.05 -16.24 -7.11
C THR A 279 11.06 -17.38 -6.89
N SER A 280 10.94 -17.93 -5.66
CA SER A 280 10.04 -19.03 -5.34
C SER A 280 8.85 -18.56 -4.50
N VAL A 281 7.63 -18.71 -5.05
CA VAL A 281 6.38 -18.23 -4.46
C VAL A 281 5.41 -19.39 -4.23
N ARG A 282 4.95 -19.53 -3.01
CA ARG A 282 3.91 -20.46 -2.60
C ARG A 282 2.59 -19.70 -2.46
N VAL A 283 1.73 -19.82 -3.45
CA VAL A 283 0.45 -19.11 -3.54
C VAL A 283 -0.60 -19.86 -2.72
N MET A 284 -1.02 -19.29 -1.59
CA MET A 284 -1.98 -19.90 -0.66
C MET A 284 -3.10 -18.90 -0.39
N LEU A 285 -4.01 -18.74 -1.36
CA LEU A 285 -5.17 -17.87 -1.29
C LEU A 285 -6.39 -18.64 -0.76
N ASP A 286 -7.46 -17.89 -0.44
CA ASP A 286 -8.68 -18.43 0.15
C ASP A 286 -9.28 -19.59 -0.67
N ALA A 287 -9.85 -20.58 0.02
CA ALA A 287 -10.41 -21.77 -0.62
C ALA A 287 -11.86 -21.58 -1.09
N ASP A 288 -12.34 -20.35 -1.21
CA ASP A 288 -13.60 -20.04 -1.84
C ASP A 288 -13.47 -20.01 -3.38
N LYS A 289 -14.58 -19.80 -4.09
CA LYS A 289 -14.59 -19.75 -5.56
C LYS A 289 -13.75 -18.60 -6.12
N ALA A 290 -13.72 -17.46 -5.44
CA ALA A 290 -12.99 -16.26 -5.87
C ALA A 290 -11.48 -16.43 -5.65
N GLY A 291 -11.07 -16.89 -4.48
CA GLY A 291 -9.67 -17.13 -4.14
C GLY A 291 -9.04 -18.24 -4.99
N ARG A 292 -9.81 -19.33 -5.28
CA ARG A 292 -9.35 -20.36 -6.24
C ARG A 292 -9.10 -19.80 -7.62
N LYS A 293 -10.03 -18.98 -8.15
CA LYS A 293 -9.87 -18.31 -9.44
C LYS A 293 -8.68 -17.34 -9.44
N ALA A 294 -8.50 -16.62 -8.35
CA ALA A 294 -7.35 -15.71 -8.18
C ALA A 294 -6.02 -16.48 -8.17
N ALA A 295 -5.93 -17.60 -7.45
CA ALA A 295 -4.74 -18.45 -7.43
C ALA A 295 -4.41 -19.01 -8.83
N ASP A 296 -5.43 -19.47 -9.57
CA ASP A 296 -5.28 -19.97 -10.94
C ASP A 296 -4.81 -18.89 -11.93
N ALA A 297 -5.13 -17.62 -11.66
CA ALA A 297 -4.64 -16.49 -12.45
C ALA A 297 -3.23 -16.04 -12.03
N VAL A 298 -2.91 -16.06 -10.74
CA VAL A 298 -1.63 -15.57 -10.16
C VAL A 298 -0.45 -16.46 -10.54
N VAL A 299 -0.62 -17.80 -10.46
CA VAL A 299 0.48 -18.74 -10.72
C VAL A 299 1.06 -18.61 -12.14
N PRO A 300 0.27 -18.56 -13.24
CA PRO A 300 0.82 -18.36 -14.58
C PRO A 300 1.49 -17.00 -14.77
N VAL A 301 0.97 -15.94 -14.13
CA VAL A 301 1.58 -14.59 -14.19
C VAL A 301 2.96 -14.60 -13.57
N LEU A 302 3.11 -15.16 -12.36
CA LEU A 302 4.41 -15.31 -11.69
C LEU A 302 5.38 -16.15 -12.53
N ALA A 303 4.91 -17.26 -13.10
CA ALA A 303 5.73 -18.12 -13.95
C ALA A 303 6.18 -17.39 -15.24
N GLY A 304 5.31 -16.59 -15.86
CA GLY A 304 5.64 -15.76 -17.03
C GLY A 304 6.69 -14.70 -16.71
N GLU A 305 6.75 -14.26 -15.47
CA GLU A 305 7.77 -13.35 -14.95
C GLU A 305 9.07 -14.04 -14.49
N GLY A 306 9.20 -15.34 -14.74
CA GLY A 306 10.39 -16.13 -14.40
C GLY A 306 10.48 -16.53 -12.92
N MET A 307 9.38 -16.49 -12.19
CA MET A 307 9.30 -16.96 -10.81
C MET A 307 8.78 -18.41 -10.77
N GLU A 308 9.32 -19.21 -9.86
CA GLU A 308 8.79 -20.52 -9.55
C GLU A 308 7.57 -20.34 -8.64
N ALA A 309 6.37 -20.62 -9.15
CA ALA A 309 5.13 -20.46 -8.42
C ALA A 309 4.37 -21.77 -8.29
N VAL A 310 3.99 -22.12 -7.08
CA VAL A 310 3.17 -23.31 -6.80
C VAL A 310 1.96 -22.92 -5.96
N ARG A 311 0.81 -23.52 -6.27
CA ARG A 311 -0.40 -23.34 -5.48
C ARG A 311 -0.43 -24.29 -4.30
N ILE A 312 -0.69 -23.74 -3.11
CA ILE A 312 -0.96 -24.50 -1.89
C ILE A 312 -2.46 -24.47 -1.63
N GLY A 313 -3.09 -25.63 -1.58
CA GLY A 313 -4.53 -25.74 -1.35
C GLY A 313 -4.88 -25.60 0.13
N LEU A 314 -5.98 -24.92 0.42
CA LEU A 314 -6.68 -24.93 1.71
C LEU A 314 -7.94 -25.79 1.61
N PRO A 315 -8.50 -26.30 2.73
CA PRO A 315 -9.79 -26.96 2.75
C PRO A 315 -10.90 -26.03 2.24
N GLU A 316 -11.91 -26.57 1.61
CA GLU A 316 -12.99 -25.78 1.01
C GLU A 316 -13.67 -24.87 2.02
N GLY A 317 -13.79 -23.58 1.66
CA GLY A 317 -14.40 -22.54 2.49
C GLY A 317 -13.49 -21.95 3.59
N ASP A 318 -12.24 -22.43 3.72
CA ASP A 318 -11.29 -21.88 4.68
C ASP A 318 -10.42 -20.78 4.06
N ASP A 319 -10.00 -19.84 4.92
CA ASP A 319 -8.82 -19.01 4.80
C ASP A 319 -7.75 -19.45 5.82
N SER A 320 -6.57 -18.88 5.77
CA SER A 320 -5.49 -19.29 6.68
C SER A 320 -5.77 -18.94 8.14
N ASP A 321 -6.43 -17.80 8.43
CA ASP A 321 -6.82 -17.39 9.79
C ASP A 321 -7.88 -18.33 10.37
N LEU A 322 -8.89 -18.67 9.58
CA LEU A 322 -9.97 -19.55 10.00
C LEU A 322 -9.46 -20.96 10.29
N LEU A 323 -8.63 -21.50 9.37
CA LEU A 323 -8.03 -22.82 9.56
C LEU A 323 -7.10 -22.87 10.77
N PHE A 324 -6.28 -21.82 10.98
CA PHE A 324 -5.41 -21.69 12.15
C PHE A 324 -6.23 -21.68 13.45
N ARG A 325 -7.29 -20.90 13.53
CA ARG A 325 -8.17 -20.81 14.71
C ARG A 325 -8.87 -22.13 15.03
N ARG A 326 -9.21 -22.89 13.99
CA ARG A 326 -9.88 -24.18 14.12
C ARG A 326 -8.92 -25.29 14.56
N LEU A 327 -7.71 -25.34 14.02
CA LEU A 327 -6.77 -26.43 14.28
C LEU A 327 -5.79 -26.15 15.42
N GLY A 328 -5.55 -24.89 15.76
CA GLY A 328 -4.45 -24.47 16.61
C GLY A 328 -3.10 -24.50 15.89
N ARG A 329 -2.09 -23.96 16.54
CA ARG A 329 -0.75 -23.70 15.97
C ARG A 329 -0.08 -24.94 15.38
N GLU A 330 -0.01 -26.00 16.16
CA GLU A 330 0.77 -27.19 15.79
C GLU A 330 0.16 -27.97 14.63
N ALA A 331 -1.17 -28.21 14.71
CA ALA A 331 -1.86 -28.95 13.67
C ALA A 331 -1.97 -28.14 12.37
N PHE A 332 -2.17 -26.82 12.44
CA PHE A 332 -2.10 -25.94 11.27
C PHE A 332 -0.70 -25.98 10.64
N ALA A 333 0.36 -25.84 11.45
CA ALA A 333 1.72 -25.91 10.93
C ALA A 333 2.05 -27.27 10.29
N ALA A 334 1.53 -28.38 10.84
CA ALA A 334 1.66 -29.70 10.24
C ALA A 334 0.94 -29.79 8.90
N TYR A 335 -0.30 -29.25 8.82
CA TYR A 335 -1.08 -29.16 7.59
C TYR A 335 -0.33 -28.41 6.49
N VAL A 336 0.16 -27.20 6.78
CA VAL A 336 0.88 -26.37 5.79
C VAL A 336 2.14 -27.08 5.30
N ARG A 337 2.94 -27.69 6.20
CA ARG A 337 4.14 -28.46 5.81
C ARG A 337 3.79 -29.63 4.90
N GLU A 338 2.70 -30.34 5.19
CA GLU A 338 2.25 -31.46 4.37
C GLU A 338 1.77 -30.98 3.01
N ALA A 339 0.96 -29.92 2.96
CA ALA A 339 0.48 -29.34 1.71
C ALA A 339 1.65 -28.88 0.81
N VAL A 340 2.68 -28.24 1.40
CA VAL A 340 3.92 -27.88 0.67
C VAL A 340 4.65 -29.13 0.14
N ARG A 341 4.72 -30.21 0.93
CA ARG A 341 5.37 -31.45 0.50
C ARG A 341 4.65 -32.08 -0.70
N GLN A 342 3.32 -32.08 -0.68
CA GLN A 342 2.50 -32.62 -1.77
C GLN A 342 2.59 -31.82 -3.07
N THR A 343 2.92 -30.52 -2.97
CA THR A 343 3.07 -29.65 -4.14
C THR A 343 4.49 -29.55 -4.67
N ARG A 344 5.47 -30.24 -4.04
CA ARG A 344 6.82 -30.33 -4.61
C ARG A 344 6.72 -30.96 -6.00
N PRO A 345 7.27 -30.30 -7.02
CA PRO A 345 7.31 -30.88 -8.34
C PRO A 345 8.05 -32.23 -8.28
N SER A 346 7.55 -33.20 -9.03
CA SER A 346 8.28 -34.47 -9.19
C SER A 346 9.69 -34.20 -9.72
N GLU A 347 10.64 -35.11 -9.50
CA GLU A 347 11.99 -34.99 -10.07
C GLU A 347 11.92 -34.73 -11.58
N GLU A 348 10.98 -35.36 -12.27
CA GLU A 348 10.70 -35.15 -13.68
C GLU A 348 10.33 -33.70 -13.99
N GLN A 349 9.39 -33.13 -13.22
CA GLN A 349 8.98 -31.72 -13.39
C GLN A 349 10.11 -30.75 -13.12
N VAL A 350 10.97 -31.01 -12.12
CA VAL A 350 12.16 -30.23 -11.83
C VAL A 350 13.14 -30.26 -13.00
N LEU A 351 13.42 -31.43 -13.55
CA LEU A 351 14.31 -31.59 -14.70
C LEU A 351 13.76 -30.91 -15.95
N LEU A 352 12.46 -31.06 -16.23
CA LEU A 352 11.79 -30.36 -17.35
C LEU A 352 11.85 -28.84 -17.20
N GLY A 353 11.69 -28.31 -15.96
CA GLY A 353 11.84 -26.90 -15.65
C GLY A 353 13.26 -26.41 -15.93
N ARG A 354 14.29 -27.15 -15.52
CA ARG A 354 15.71 -26.86 -15.78
C ARG A 354 15.99 -26.83 -17.28
N ILE A 355 15.49 -27.82 -18.01
CA ILE A 355 15.67 -27.91 -19.48
C ILE A 355 15.03 -26.70 -20.16
N ARG A 356 13.79 -26.34 -19.83
CA ARG A 356 13.13 -25.16 -20.38
C ARG A 356 13.91 -23.87 -20.13
N LYS A 357 14.35 -23.67 -18.88
CA LYS A 357 15.17 -22.51 -18.49
C LYS A 357 16.48 -22.45 -19.28
N GLY A 358 17.19 -23.58 -19.39
CA GLY A 358 18.44 -23.67 -20.14
C GLY A 358 18.26 -23.38 -21.63
N ILE A 359 17.18 -23.89 -22.25
CA ILE A 359 16.85 -23.60 -23.65
C ILE A 359 16.60 -22.09 -23.84
N GLY A 360 15.86 -21.46 -22.93
CA GLY A 360 15.61 -20.00 -22.97
C GLY A 360 16.89 -19.18 -22.86
N LEU A 361 17.84 -19.61 -22.03
CA LEU A 361 19.13 -18.95 -21.88
C LEU A 361 20.03 -19.10 -23.10
N LEU A 362 19.97 -20.23 -23.82
CA LEU A 362 20.80 -20.47 -25.02
C LEU A 362 20.63 -19.40 -26.11
N SER A 363 19.42 -18.83 -26.26
CA SER A 363 19.13 -17.79 -27.24
C SER A 363 19.80 -16.45 -26.93
N GLY A 364 20.17 -16.19 -25.67
CA GLY A 364 20.79 -14.95 -25.22
C GLY A 364 22.31 -15.01 -25.02
N VAL A 365 22.91 -16.20 -25.09
CA VAL A 365 24.36 -16.37 -24.81
C VAL A 365 25.19 -16.21 -26.11
N ALA A 366 25.93 -15.10 -26.20
CA ALA A 366 26.80 -14.83 -27.31
C ALA A 366 28.19 -15.53 -27.22
N GLU A 367 28.64 -15.83 -25.99
CA GLU A 367 29.96 -16.44 -25.74
C GLU A 367 29.94 -17.96 -25.98
N ALA A 368 30.77 -18.45 -26.88
CA ALA A 368 30.82 -19.86 -27.29
C ALA A 368 31.07 -20.80 -26.09
N GLU A 369 31.99 -20.45 -25.18
CA GLU A 369 32.33 -21.25 -24.01
C GLU A 369 31.18 -21.40 -23.03
N LYS A 370 30.46 -20.30 -22.74
CA LYS A 370 29.28 -20.34 -21.88
C LYS A 370 28.14 -21.15 -22.52
N ARG A 371 27.98 -21.03 -23.83
CA ARG A 371 27.01 -21.78 -24.61
C ARG A 371 27.29 -23.30 -24.55
N GLU A 372 28.53 -23.70 -24.69
CA GLU A 372 28.93 -25.09 -24.59
C GLU A 372 28.72 -25.67 -23.19
N ARG A 373 29.05 -24.91 -22.13
CA ARG A 373 28.77 -25.32 -20.75
C ARG A 373 27.25 -25.52 -20.51
N LEU A 374 26.42 -24.61 -21.03
CA LEU A 374 24.97 -24.70 -20.89
C LEU A 374 24.41 -25.93 -21.64
N LEU A 375 24.93 -26.25 -22.81
CA LEU A 375 24.55 -27.44 -23.58
C LEU A 375 24.88 -28.74 -22.81
N ARG A 376 26.06 -28.84 -22.19
CA ARG A 376 26.43 -30.00 -21.35
C ARG A 376 25.48 -30.18 -20.17
N VAL A 377 25.07 -29.08 -19.51
CA VAL A 377 24.09 -29.13 -18.42
C VAL A 377 22.73 -29.59 -18.91
N LEU A 378 22.28 -29.18 -20.08
CA LEU A 378 21.04 -29.64 -20.69
C LEU A 378 21.09 -31.13 -21.07
N GLU A 379 22.19 -31.59 -21.63
CA GLU A 379 22.40 -33.01 -21.94
C GLU A 379 22.39 -33.88 -20.69
N ASP A 380 23.00 -33.43 -19.58
CA ASP A 380 22.97 -34.10 -18.30
C ASP A 380 21.54 -34.17 -17.75
N CYS A 381 20.79 -33.06 -17.76
CA CYS A 381 19.37 -33.05 -17.38
C CYS A 381 18.51 -34.00 -18.21
N LEU A 382 18.75 -34.06 -19.53
CA LEU A 382 18.06 -34.98 -20.43
C LEU A 382 18.38 -36.44 -20.14
N THR A 383 19.62 -36.72 -19.81
CA THR A 383 20.09 -38.07 -19.43
C THR A 383 19.43 -38.51 -18.12
N GLN A 384 19.38 -37.64 -17.11
CA GLN A 384 18.70 -37.92 -15.86
C GLN A 384 17.20 -38.12 -16.08
N LEU A 385 16.54 -37.31 -16.94
CA LEU A 385 15.13 -37.48 -17.26
C LEU A 385 14.84 -38.84 -17.92
N LYS A 386 15.71 -39.31 -18.83
CA LYS A 386 15.62 -40.65 -19.41
C LYS A 386 15.80 -41.75 -18.37
N GLY A 387 16.68 -41.54 -17.37
CA GLY A 387 16.90 -42.44 -16.26
C GLY A 387 15.70 -42.60 -15.35
N LEU A 388 14.92 -41.54 -15.13
CA LEU A 388 13.67 -41.60 -14.35
C LEU A 388 12.57 -42.44 -15.02
N SER A 389 12.56 -42.48 -16.35
CA SER A 389 11.63 -43.36 -17.10
C SER A 389 11.97 -44.83 -17.06
N VAL A 390 13.18 -45.23 -16.54
CA VAL A 390 13.68 -46.60 -16.52
C VAL A 390 13.84 -47.15 -15.08
N GLY A 391 13.58 -46.34 -14.04
CA GLY A 391 13.67 -46.74 -12.63
C GLY A 391 15.09 -46.66 -12.03
N ALA A 392 15.25 -45.74 -11.11
CA ALA A 392 16.34 -45.55 -10.17
C ALA A 392 17.59 -44.82 -10.65
N CYS A 393 17.68 -43.53 -10.34
CA CYS A 393 18.96 -42.87 -10.06
C CYS A 393 18.82 -41.68 -9.12
N ARG A 394 19.75 -41.52 -8.14
CA ARG A 394 19.78 -40.39 -7.20
C ARG A 394 20.29 -39.14 -7.89
N PRO A 395 19.72 -37.93 -7.64
CA PRO A 395 20.15 -36.73 -8.29
C PRO A 395 21.47 -36.21 -7.74
N ALA A 396 22.39 -35.83 -8.63
CA ALA A 396 23.54 -35.00 -8.31
C ALA A 396 23.09 -33.55 -8.11
N THR A 397 23.50 -32.91 -7.01
CA THR A 397 23.24 -31.47 -6.76
C THR A 397 24.12 -30.65 -7.67
N MET A 398 23.52 -29.96 -8.64
CA MET A 398 24.22 -29.00 -9.52
C MET A 398 24.01 -27.55 -9.02
N ASP A 399 25.11 -26.84 -8.85
CA ASP A 399 25.14 -25.44 -8.44
C ASP A 399 25.07 -24.52 -9.68
N TRP A 400 23.94 -23.81 -9.85
CA TRP A 400 23.71 -22.89 -10.98
C TRP A 400 24.33 -21.50 -10.80
N ARG A 401 25.05 -21.25 -9.70
CA ARG A 401 25.61 -19.92 -9.40
C ARG A 401 26.73 -19.47 -10.34
N TRP A 402 27.18 -20.34 -11.24
CA TRP A 402 28.31 -20.09 -12.14
C TRP A 402 27.93 -19.88 -13.62
N ILE A 403 26.65 -19.77 -13.94
CA ILE A 403 26.12 -19.39 -15.25
C ILE A 403 25.34 -18.07 -15.10
#